data_b81bd193bc67257cbe16bb47698f1b59
#
_entry.id   b81bd193bc67257cbe16bb47698f1b59
#
_cell.length_a   1.000
_cell.length_b   1.000
_cell.length_c   1.000
_cell.angle_alpha   90.00
_cell.angle_beta   90.00
_cell.angle_gamma   90.00
#
_symmetry.space_group_name_H-M   'P 1'
#
loop_
_entity.id
_entity.type
_entity.pdbx_description
1 polymer ?
#
loop_
_entity_poly.entity_id
_entity_poly.type
_entity_poly.pdbx_seq_one_letter_code
_entity_poly.pdbx_strand_id
1 'polypeptide(L)'
;MNTYSLNFDIIYRRTTKLLEVIRVKFIHTADWHIGRKLQGVDLLLDQQFVLENLIADIKKDNIDFIIIAGDLYDRSVPSKEATILLQELLVELNIENNIPIFAISGNHDSRERLAVGEAWFSKHDFYLYTELKQAFNKIEYKDADIYLLPYFEPYEARAYFDDDSLTTHNSATKRVIDEIYKNLDETRINILVAHTFVAGGLETDSEREISVGTVENVAVEIFEKFDYVALGHLHNPNALNNEKIKYSGSPLAYSFSEAKNTKGYRLVDISKDNLNEEFIELKQKRKMHNVVAEYNDIFSKEFQEKFNYKEDFFSMELSGLEGVTDPMPRIKEYYPNTLQLKSKTKKENSDKNYDKKEILTKSPLELIEGFYRDEIGEELSKKQRDTLVSIVKEVEADETN
;
A
#
# COMPACT_ATOMS: atom_id res chain seq x y z
N MET A 1 -38.71 57.63 4.65
CA MET A 1 -38.45 56.35 3.90
C MET A 1 -36.96 56.20 3.82
N ASN A 2 -36.31 55.28 4.56
CA ASN A 2 -34.98 54.72 4.30
C ASN A 2 -34.28 54.07 5.53
N THR A 3 -35.00 53.80 6.61
CA THR A 3 -34.40 53.10 7.77
C THR A 3 -34.70 51.58 7.78
N TYR A 4 -35.65 51.11 7.00
CA TYR A 4 -36.03 49.69 6.93
C TYR A 4 -35.20 48.89 5.93
N SER A 5 -34.63 49.52 4.87
CA SER A 5 -33.80 48.87 3.88
C SER A 5 -32.41 48.49 4.40
N LEU A 6 -31.80 49.33 5.23
CA LEU A 6 -30.47 49.06 5.81
C LEU A 6 -30.46 47.89 6.82
N ASN A 7 -31.55 47.68 7.54
CA ASN A 7 -31.65 46.59 8.51
C ASN A 7 -31.85 45.22 7.83
N PHE A 8 -32.54 45.19 6.69
CA PHE A 8 -32.72 43.94 5.91
C PHE A 8 -31.40 43.48 5.28
N ASP A 9 -30.59 44.37 4.73
CA ASP A 9 -29.28 44.03 4.16
C ASP A 9 -28.27 43.56 5.20
N ILE A 10 -28.30 44.17 6.42
CA ILE A 10 -27.44 43.76 7.53
C ILE A 10 -27.88 42.40 8.10
N ILE A 11 -29.18 42.14 8.18
CA ILE A 11 -29.73 40.87 8.63
C ILE A 11 -29.50 39.81 7.54
N TYR A 12 -29.71 40.12 6.26
CA TYR A 12 -29.45 39.20 5.14
C TYR A 12 -27.95 38.87 5.03
N ARG A 13 -27.05 39.83 5.17
CA ARG A 13 -25.60 39.60 5.21
C ARG A 13 -25.14 38.86 6.47
N ARG A 14 -25.82 39.05 7.61
CA ARG A 14 -25.55 38.23 8.82
C ARG A 14 -26.11 36.82 8.71
N THR A 15 -27.29 36.60 8.11
CA THR A 15 -27.86 35.28 7.91
C THR A 15 -27.19 34.52 6.78
N THR A 16 -26.70 35.18 5.72
CA THR A 16 -25.88 34.51 4.68
C THR A 16 -24.46 34.19 5.17
N LYS A 17 -23.93 34.94 6.16
CA LYS A 17 -22.66 34.57 6.81
C LYS A 17 -22.80 33.46 7.87
N LEU A 18 -24.04 33.11 8.25
CA LEU A 18 -24.38 32.06 9.24
C LEU A 18 -24.72 30.72 8.60
N LEU A 19 -24.55 30.56 7.26
CA LEU A 19 -24.73 29.33 6.53
C LEU A 19 -23.54 29.01 5.62
N GLU A 20 -22.33 29.45 5.97
CA GLU A 20 -21.15 28.75 5.44
C GLU A 20 -21.21 27.33 6.01
N VAL A 21 -21.59 26.39 5.16
CA VAL A 21 -21.57 24.98 5.52
C VAL A 21 -20.14 24.66 5.97
N ILE A 22 -20.00 24.37 7.27
CA ILE A 22 -18.77 23.92 7.89
C ILE A 22 -18.30 22.69 7.12
N ARG A 23 -17.24 22.83 6.32
CA ARG A 23 -16.73 21.74 5.48
C ARG A 23 -15.24 21.89 5.23
N VAL A 24 -14.59 20.77 4.96
CA VAL A 24 -13.21 20.71 4.49
C VAL A 24 -13.11 19.82 3.26
N LYS A 25 -12.26 20.23 2.29
CA LYS A 25 -11.95 19.48 1.08
C LYS A 25 -10.48 19.15 1.05
N PHE A 26 -10.12 17.88 0.97
CA PHE A 26 -8.73 17.44 1.06
C PHE A 26 -8.43 16.24 0.17
N ILE A 27 -7.13 15.98 -0.02
CA ILE A 27 -6.63 14.78 -0.67
C ILE A 27 -6.13 13.82 0.39
N HIS A 28 -6.49 12.55 0.23
CA HIS A 28 -5.96 11.43 0.99
C HIS A 28 -5.13 10.53 0.07
N THR A 29 -3.84 10.44 0.35
CA THR A 29 -2.87 9.56 -0.30
C THR A 29 -2.05 8.81 0.76
N ALA A 30 -1.38 7.71 0.38
CA ALA A 30 -0.52 6.91 1.25
C ALA A 30 0.44 6.06 0.41
N ASP A 31 1.32 5.34 1.06
CA ASP A 31 2.11 4.25 0.48
C ASP A 31 2.89 4.71 -0.76
N TRP A 32 3.62 5.84 -0.62
CA TRP A 32 4.44 6.39 -1.71
C TRP A 32 5.68 5.51 -1.98
N HIS A 33 6.21 4.86 -0.94
CA HIS A 33 7.36 3.95 -1.01
C HIS A 33 8.50 4.48 -1.88
N ILE A 34 8.84 5.77 -1.76
CA ILE A 34 9.87 6.40 -2.59
C ILE A 34 11.19 5.64 -2.49
N GLY A 35 11.74 5.25 -3.64
CA GLY A 35 12.94 4.42 -3.76
C GLY A 35 12.65 2.91 -3.90
N ARG A 36 11.39 2.52 -4.12
CA ARG A 36 10.98 1.12 -4.38
C ARG A 36 11.64 0.57 -5.64
N LYS A 37 12.00 -0.72 -5.58
CA LYS A 37 12.47 -1.48 -6.74
C LYS A 37 11.52 -2.63 -7.07
N LEU A 38 11.20 -2.79 -8.34
CA LEU A 38 10.43 -3.90 -8.86
C LEU A 38 11.37 -4.92 -9.50
N GLN A 39 11.54 -6.10 -8.89
CA GLN A 39 12.45 -7.14 -9.41
C GLN A 39 13.85 -6.61 -9.76
N GLY A 40 14.38 -5.71 -8.94
CA GLY A 40 15.68 -5.08 -9.13
C GLY A 40 15.68 -3.82 -10.04
N VAL A 41 14.59 -3.52 -10.73
CA VAL A 41 14.44 -2.29 -11.54
C VAL A 41 14.02 -1.15 -10.65
N ASP A 42 14.72 -0.03 -10.74
CA ASP A 42 14.41 1.19 -9.99
C ASP A 42 13.13 1.85 -10.52
N LEU A 43 12.20 2.18 -9.63
CA LEU A 43 10.93 2.84 -9.97
C LEU A 43 10.94 4.35 -9.71
N LEU A 44 12.08 4.95 -9.31
CA LEU A 44 12.12 6.33 -8.86
C LEU A 44 11.57 7.32 -9.90
N LEU A 45 11.89 7.12 -11.19
CA LEU A 45 11.37 7.96 -12.28
C LEU A 45 9.87 7.76 -12.54
N ASP A 46 9.32 6.59 -12.23
CA ASP A 46 7.88 6.32 -12.30
C ASP A 46 7.16 6.96 -11.12
N GLN A 47 7.75 6.88 -9.93
CA GLN A 47 7.27 7.51 -8.72
C GLN A 47 7.26 9.03 -8.85
N GLN A 48 8.34 9.62 -9.34
CA GLN A 48 8.42 11.05 -9.62
C GLN A 48 7.30 11.48 -10.58
N PHE A 49 7.14 10.78 -11.71
CA PHE A 49 6.12 11.10 -12.70
C PHE A 49 4.70 11.08 -12.13
N VAL A 50 4.38 10.06 -11.33
CA VAL A 50 3.04 9.89 -10.74
C VAL A 50 2.77 10.97 -9.69
N LEU A 51 3.75 11.27 -8.82
CA LEU A 51 3.60 12.26 -7.76
C LEU A 51 3.58 13.71 -8.29
N GLU A 52 4.31 14.00 -9.36
CA GLU A 52 4.20 15.28 -10.09
C GLU A 52 2.79 15.44 -10.71
N ASN A 53 2.19 14.37 -11.24
CA ASN A 53 0.81 14.43 -11.71
C ASN A 53 -0.19 14.67 -10.57
N LEU A 54 -0.01 14.03 -9.41
CA LEU A 54 -0.81 14.30 -8.22
C LEU A 54 -0.73 15.77 -7.82
N ILE A 55 0.49 16.34 -7.77
CA ILE A 55 0.66 17.79 -7.46
C ILE A 55 0.01 18.67 -8.51
N ALA A 56 0.11 18.31 -9.79
CA ALA A 56 -0.53 19.06 -10.86
C ALA A 56 -2.07 19.03 -10.77
N ASP A 57 -2.66 17.94 -10.30
CA ASP A 57 -4.11 17.86 -10.05
C ASP A 57 -4.53 18.67 -8.82
N ILE A 58 -3.73 18.61 -7.73
CA ILE A 58 -3.93 19.45 -6.55
C ILE A 58 -4.03 20.94 -6.91
N LYS A 59 -3.18 21.41 -7.80
CA LYS A 59 -3.18 22.83 -8.25
C LYS A 59 -4.45 23.24 -8.99
N LYS A 60 -5.21 22.31 -9.55
CA LYS A 60 -6.48 22.58 -10.25
C LYS A 60 -7.67 22.62 -9.31
N ASP A 61 -7.57 21.88 -8.19
CA ASP A 61 -8.63 21.77 -7.20
C ASP A 61 -8.36 22.71 -6.03
N ASN A 62 -9.42 23.37 -5.55
CA ASN A 62 -9.30 24.22 -4.35
C ASN A 62 -9.43 23.33 -3.10
N ILE A 63 -8.32 22.65 -2.73
CA ILE A 63 -8.24 21.84 -1.52
C ILE A 63 -7.76 22.63 -0.32
N ASP A 64 -8.13 22.19 0.85
CA ASP A 64 -7.72 22.80 2.12
C ASP A 64 -6.40 22.25 2.62
N PHE A 65 -6.12 20.95 2.39
CA PHE A 65 -4.91 20.26 2.82
C PHE A 65 -4.74 18.91 2.13
N ILE A 66 -3.58 18.26 2.35
CA ILE A 66 -3.31 16.89 1.94
C ILE A 66 -3.01 16.00 3.16
N ILE A 67 -3.52 14.77 3.14
CA ILE A 67 -3.19 13.71 4.09
C ILE A 67 -2.26 12.71 3.40
N ILE A 68 -1.14 12.35 4.07
CA ILE A 68 -0.23 11.28 3.67
C ILE A 68 -0.22 10.21 4.77
N ALA A 69 -0.96 9.12 4.56
CA ALA A 69 -1.22 8.12 5.60
C ALA A 69 -0.12 7.04 5.68
N GLY A 70 1.14 7.45 5.77
CA GLY A 70 2.30 6.59 6.04
C GLY A 70 3.00 6.06 4.79
N ASP A 71 4.12 5.35 5.04
CA ASP A 71 5.02 4.74 4.07
C ASP A 71 5.50 5.70 2.98
N LEU A 72 6.15 6.79 3.43
CA LEU A 72 6.74 7.79 2.54
C LEU A 72 7.94 7.18 1.79
N TYR A 73 8.78 6.43 2.49
CA TYR A 73 9.92 5.71 1.91
C TYR A 73 9.69 4.19 1.85
N ASP A 74 10.31 3.53 0.88
CA ASP A 74 10.31 2.05 0.78
C ASP A 74 11.12 1.38 1.90
N ARG A 75 12.10 2.09 2.47
CA ARG A 75 13.03 1.55 3.45
C ARG A 75 13.39 2.58 4.52
N SER A 76 13.65 2.11 5.72
CA SER A 76 14.12 2.93 6.84
C SER A 76 15.43 3.70 6.56
N VAL A 77 16.25 3.24 5.61
CA VAL A 77 17.43 3.94 5.09
C VAL A 77 17.25 4.14 3.60
N PRO A 78 16.62 5.26 3.17
CA PRO A 78 16.42 5.56 1.76
C PRO A 78 17.74 5.90 1.04
N SER A 79 17.74 5.77 -0.28
CA SER A 79 18.87 6.26 -1.10
C SER A 79 18.90 7.79 -1.08
N LYS A 80 20.07 8.35 -1.49
CA LYS A 80 20.23 9.81 -1.64
C LYS A 80 19.18 10.38 -2.59
N GLU A 81 18.97 9.71 -3.73
CA GLU A 81 18.05 10.12 -4.78
C GLU A 81 16.59 10.10 -4.29
N ALA A 82 16.21 9.06 -3.54
CA ALA A 82 14.90 8.96 -2.90
C ALA A 82 14.68 10.10 -1.89
N THR A 83 15.70 10.42 -1.10
CA THR A 83 15.64 11.51 -0.12
C THR A 83 15.44 12.87 -0.80
N ILE A 84 16.19 13.12 -1.89
CA ILE A 84 16.06 14.36 -2.67
C ILE A 84 14.66 14.47 -3.27
N LEU A 85 14.16 13.40 -3.89
CA LEU A 85 12.83 13.40 -4.52
C LEU A 85 11.74 13.71 -3.51
N LEU A 86 11.71 13.03 -2.33
CA LEU A 86 10.70 13.33 -1.31
C LEU A 86 10.77 14.78 -0.85
N GLN A 87 11.98 15.29 -0.61
CA GLN A 87 12.17 16.67 -0.19
C GLN A 87 11.64 17.67 -1.24
N GLU A 88 11.95 17.48 -2.52
CA GLU A 88 11.48 18.33 -3.62
C GLU A 88 9.94 18.33 -3.70
N LEU A 89 9.31 17.16 -3.64
CA LEU A 89 7.84 17.04 -3.65
C LEU A 89 7.17 17.73 -2.44
N LEU A 90 7.72 17.55 -1.24
CA LEU A 90 7.18 18.19 -0.03
C LEU A 90 7.37 19.70 -0.05
N VAL A 91 8.49 20.21 -0.56
CA VAL A 91 8.72 21.65 -0.74
C VAL A 91 7.75 22.21 -1.76
N GLU A 92 7.57 21.55 -2.91
CA GLU A 92 6.60 21.99 -3.91
C GLU A 92 5.18 22.03 -3.36
N LEU A 93 4.74 21.00 -2.64
CA LEU A 93 3.42 20.96 -2.02
C LEU A 93 3.23 22.05 -0.96
N ASN A 94 4.08 22.06 0.05
CA ASN A 94 3.87 22.84 1.26
C ASN A 94 4.33 24.28 1.12
N ILE A 95 5.55 24.52 0.59
CA ILE A 95 6.14 25.86 0.55
C ILE A 95 5.71 26.61 -0.71
N GLU A 96 5.81 26.00 -1.89
CA GLU A 96 5.54 26.70 -3.15
C GLU A 96 4.04 26.86 -3.42
N ASN A 97 3.24 25.84 -3.07
CA ASN A 97 1.78 25.89 -3.26
C ASN A 97 1.00 26.20 -1.99
N ASN A 98 1.66 26.39 -0.84
CA ASN A 98 1.04 26.71 0.46
C ASN A 98 -0.05 25.70 0.85
N ILE A 99 0.15 24.42 0.58
CA ILE A 99 -0.77 23.34 0.96
C ILE A 99 -0.36 22.78 2.33
N PRO A 100 -1.21 22.87 3.34
CA PRO A 100 -0.97 22.18 4.61
C PRO A 100 -0.88 20.67 4.42
N ILE A 101 0.07 20.04 5.14
CA ILE A 101 0.31 18.59 5.06
C ILE A 101 0.09 17.95 6.42
N PHE A 102 -0.74 16.91 6.47
CA PHE A 102 -0.93 16.06 7.65
C PHE A 102 -0.43 14.66 7.31
N ALA A 103 0.71 14.28 7.87
CA ALA A 103 1.39 13.05 7.55
C ALA A 103 1.72 12.22 8.79
N ILE A 104 1.83 10.92 8.61
CA ILE A 104 2.30 9.98 9.62
C ILE A 104 3.41 9.09 9.06
N SER A 105 4.22 8.48 9.91
CA SER A 105 5.10 7.40 9.50
C SER A 105 4.31 6.08 9.38
N GLY A 106 4.66 5.26 8.37
CA GLY A 106 4.22 3.89 8.24
C GLY A 106 5.24 2.89 8.78
N ASN A 107 5.06 1.59 8.47
CA ASN A 107 5.92 0.52 8.98
C ASN A 107 7.23 0.35 8.19
N HIS A 108 7.37 0.96 7.01
CA HIS A 108 8.62 1.01 6.24
C HIS A 108 9.53 2.16 6.63
N ASP A 109 8.96 3.21 7.20
CA ASP A 109 9.66 4.44 7.52
C ASP A 109 10.57 4.32 8.75
N SER A 110 11.68 5.09 8.79
CA SER A 110 12.41 5.35 10.03
C SER A 110 11.84 6.58 10.71
N ARG A 111 11.24 6.37 11.87
CA ARG A 111 10.64 7.43 12.71
C ARG A 111 11.62 8.54 13.02
N GLU A 112 12.83 8.16 13.46
CA GLU A 112 13.87 9.12 13.86
C GLU A 112 14.33 9.98 12.70
N ARG A 113 14.43 9.41 11.49
CA ARG A 113 14.84 10.15 10.29
C ARG A 113 13.76 11.10 9.82
N LEU A 114 12.49 10.66 9.83
CA LEU A 114 11.35 11.50 9.45
C LEU A 114 11.10 12.62 10.46
N ALA A 115 11.33 12.38 11.76
CA ALA A 115 11.16 13.38 12.82
C ALA A 115 12.18 14.53 12.74
N VAL A 116 13.26 14.39 11.95
CA VAL A 116 14.24 15.47 11.79
C VAL A 116 13.59 16.68 11.14
N GLY A 117 13.49 17.77 11.88
CA GLY A 117 12.90 19.02 11.40
C GLY A 117 11.41 19.22 11.74
N GLU A 118 10.75 18.30 12.41
CA GLU A 118 9.32 18.37 12.78
C GLU A 118 8.94 19.73 13.40
N ALA A 119 9.74 20.24 14.34
CA ALA A 119 9.48 21.53 14.98
C ALA A 119 9.55 22.74 14.02
N TRP A 120 10.25 22.61 12.90
CA TRP A 120 10.27 23.64 11.84
C TRP A 120 9.12 23.45 10.86
N PHE A 121 8.81 22.21 10.51
CA PHE A 121 7.73 21.89 9.57
C PHE A 121 6.39 22.39 10.07
N SER A 122 6.08 22.21 11.36
CA SER A 122 4.83 22.67 11.96
C SER A 122 4.62 24.20 11.90
N LYS A 123 5.68 24.99 11.68
CA LYS A 123 5.59 26.44 11.46
C LYS A 123 5.04 26.81 10.08
N HIS A 124 5.00 25.86 9.17
CA HIS A 124 4.46 25.99 7.83
C HIS A 124 3.27 25.05 7.59
N ASP A 125 2.53 24.72 8.66
CA ASP A 125 1.37 23.83 8.60
C ASP A 125 1.69 22.44 7.99
N PHE A 126 2.93 21.96 8.19
CA PHE A 126 3.31 20.60 7.89
C PHE A 126 3.51 19.82 9.20
N TYR A 127 2.56 18.93 9.48
CA TYR A 127 2.52 18.09 10.67
C TYR A 127 2.87 16.66 10.26
N LEU A 128 3.98 16.15 10.78
CA LEU A 128 4.46 14.79 10.54
C LEU A 128 4.66 14.08 11.86
N TYR A 129 3.73 13.19 12.22
CA TYR A 129 3.80 12.43 13.46
C TYR A 129 4.43 11.06 13.25
N THR A 130 5.37 10.70 14.11
CA THR A 130 6.16 9.47 14.01
C THR A 130 6.13 8.64 15.29
N GLU A 131 5.66 9.18 16.41
CA GLU A 131 5.62 8.52 17.71
C GLU A 131 4.19 8.40 18.22
N LEU A 132 3.86 7.25 18.86
CA LEU A 132 2.53 6.98 19.42
C LEU A 132 2.01 8.09 20.34
N LYS A 133 2.88 8.66 21.19
CA LYS A 133 2.48 9.72 22.15
C LYS A 133 1.91 10.98 21.47
N GLN A 134 2.28 11.25 20.22
CA GLN A 134 1.80 12.41 19.46
C GLN A 134 0.34 12.24 19.05
N ALA A 135 -0.16 11.01 18.86
CA ALA A 135 -1.53 10.73 18.43
C ALA A 135 -2.61 11.28 19.36
N PHE A 136 -2.28 11.58 20.62
CA PHE A 136 -3.20 12.15 21.59
C PHE A 136 -3.32 13.68 21.49
N ASN A 137 -2.51 14.30 20.65
CA ASN A 137 -2.52 15.76 20.40
C ASN A 137 -3.22 16.00 19.06
N LYS A 138 -4.54 16.27 19.12
CA LYS A 138 -5.28 16.65 17.90
C LYS A 138 -4.75 17.97 17.33
N ILE A 139 -4.84 18.09 16.01
CA ILE A 139 -4.53 19.32 15.30
C ILE A 139 -5.86 19.94 14.86
N GLU A 140 -6.15 21.13 15.37
CA GLU A 140 -7.34 21.88 14.97
C GLU A 140 -7.03 22.66 13.68
N TYR A 141 -7.71 22.30 12.59
CA TYR A 141 -7.57 22.97 11.31
C TYR A 141 -8.94 23.31 10.73
N LYS A 142 -9.23 24.59 10.55
CA LYS A 142 -10.57 25.08 10.19
C LYS A 142 -11.63 24.47 11.12
N ASP A 143 -12.59 23.76 10.54
CA ASP A 143 -13.70 23.12 11.27
C ASP A 143 -13.46 21.64 11.57
N ALA A 144 -12.25 21.14 11.28
CA ALA A 144 -11.86 19.77 11.54
C ALA A 144 -10.87 19.62 12.69
N ASP A 145 -10.99 18.54 13.42
CA ASP A 145 -10.01 18.00 14.35
C ASP A 145 -9.32 16.80 13.69
N ILE A 146 -8.02 16.90 13.47
CA ILE A 146 -7.23 15.89 12.77
C ILE A 146 -6.36 15.15 13.78
N TYR A 147 -6.52 13.84 13.85
CA TYR A 147 -5.78 12.92 14.71
C TYR A 147 -4.82 12.15 13.85
N LEU A 148 -3.52 12.26 14.13
CA LEU A 148 -2.45 11.57 13.40
C LEU A 148 -1.94 10.41 14.24
N LEU A 149 -2.30 9.17 13.87
CA LEU A 149 -1.85 7.95 14.53
C LEU A 149 -0.82 7.24 13.64
N PRO A 150 0.50 7.44 13.88
CA PRO A 150 1.54 6.74 13.13
C PRO A 150 1.47 5.24 13.37
N TYR A 151 2.10 4.46 12.50
CA TYR A 151 2.29 3.03 12.74
C TYR A 151 3.03 2.82 14.07
N PHE A 152 2.57 1.87 14.86
CA PHE A 152 3.19 1.49 16.13
C PHE A 152 3.04 -0.01 16.40
N GLU A 153 3.97 -0.57 17.12
CA GLU A 153 3.94 -1.95 17.57
C GLU A 153 3.18 -2.09 18.91
N PRO A 154 2.50 -3.23 19.18
CA PRO A 154 1.75 -3.42 20.43
C PRO A 154 2.58 -3.19 21.70
N TYR A 155 3.89 -3.47 21.67
CA TYR A 155 4.76 -3.24 22.83
C TYR A 155 4.88 -1.76 23.22
N GLU A 156 4.73 -0.85 22.25
CA GLU A 156 4.76 0.60 22.50
C GLU A 156 3.53 1.06 23.27
N ALA A 157 2.35 0.54 22.89
CA ALA A 157 1.13 0.79 23.65
C ALA A 157 1.20 0.20 25.06
N ARG A 158 1.75 -1.03 25.22
CA ARG A 158 2.02 -1.60 26.55
C ARG A 158 2.87 -0.67 27.42
N ALA A 159 3.98 -0.20 26.86
CA ALA A 159 4.88 0.70 27.59
C ALA A 159 4.23 2.05 27.90
N TYR A 160 3.44 2.59 26.98
CA TYR A 160 2.79 3.91 27.16
C TYR A 160 1.68 3.87 28.21
N PHE A 161 0.84 2.81 28.20
CA PHE A 161 -0.30 2.68 29.10
C PHE A 161 -0.03 1.89 30.37
N ASP A 162 1.18 1.32 30.54
CA ASP A 162 1.54 0.38 31.62
C ASP A 162 0.55 -0.79 31.70
N ASP A 163 0.23 -1.40 30.54
CA ASP A 163 -0.79 -2.45 30.39
C ASP A 163 -0.28 -3.64 29.57
N ASP A 164 0.18 -4.68 30.25
CA ASP A 164 0.72 -5.90 29.63
C ASP A 164 -0.31 -6.73 28.83
N SER A 165 -1.60 -6.45 28.97
CA SER A 165 -2.66 -7.15 28.23
C SER A 165 -2.74 -6.76 26.74
N LEU A 166 -2.08 -5.67 26.34
CA LEU A 166 -2.08 -5.16 24.97
C LEU A 166 -1.11 -5.95 24.07
N THR A 167 -1.45 -7.20 23.74
CA THR A 167 -0.56 -8.15 23.05
C THR A 167 -0.75 -8.21 21.54
N THR A 168 -1.84 -7.67 21.01
CA THR A 168 -2.18 -7.67 19.58
C THR A 168 -2.36 -6.24 19.06
N HIS A 169 -2.20 -6.02 17.75
CA HIS A 169 -2.51 -4.74 17.13
C HIS A 169 -3.96 -4.31 17.40
N ASN A 170 -4.91 -5.24 17.40
CA ASN A 170 -6.30 -4.92 17.71
C ASN A 170 -6.49 -4.38 19.13
N SER A 171 -5.95 -5.07 20.15
CA SER A 171 -6.09 -4.62 21.55
C SER A 171 -5.37 -3.29 21.79
N ALA A 172 -4.19 -3.14 21.22
CA ALA A 172 -3.38 -1.93 21.34
C ALA A 172 -4.05 -0.73 20.64
N THR A 173 -4.48 -0.90 19.38
CA THR A 173 -5.18 0.15 18.63
C THR A 173 -6.48 0.54 19.31
N LYS A 174 -7.26 -0.45 19.78
CA LYS A 174 -8.49 -0.17 20.54
C LYS A 174 -8.20 0.70 21.77
N ARG A 175 -7.16 0.39 22.53
CA ARG A 175 -6.79 1.16 23.73
C ARG A 175 -6.38 2.60 23.39
N VAL A 176 -5.63 2.78 22.30
CA VAL A 176 -5.22 4.10 21.80
C VAL A 176 -6.44 4.92 21.37
N ILE A 177 -7.32 4.33 20.57
CA ILE A 177 -8.53 5.01 20.08
C ILE A 177 -9.50 5.32 21.21
N ASP A 178 -9.69 4.43 22.19
CA ASP A 178 -10.49 4.69 23.39
C ASP A 178 -9.95 5.91 24.18
N GLU A 179 -8.62 6.14 24.18
CA GLU A 179 -8.03 7.32 24.81
C GLU A 179 -8.30 8.59 23.99
N ILE A 180 -8.17 8.53 22.66
CA ILE A 180 -8.48 9.64 21.76
C ILE A 180 -9.96 10.03 21.91
N TYR A 181 -10.87 9.07 22.00
CA TYR A 181 -12.31 9.31 22.13
C TYR A 181 -12.72 10.08 23.39
N LYS A 182 -11.90 10.10 24.45
CA LYS A 182 -12.20 10.87 25.65
C LYS A 182 -12.20 12.39 25.41
N ASN A 183 -11.46 12.83 24.38
CA ASN A 183 -11.27 14.23 24.03
C ASN A 183 -11.87 14.60 22.67
N LEU A 184 -12.70 13.72 22.08
CA LEU A 184 -13.32 13.94 20.79
C LEU A 184 -14.46 14.96 20.92
N ASP A 185 -14.44 15.99 20.08
CA ASP A 185 -15.51 17.00 19.99
C ASP A 185 -16.48 16.60 18.86
N GLU A 186 -17.63 16.05 19.21
CA GLU A 186 -18.63 15.58 18.24
C GLU A 186 -19.26 16.73 17.42
N THR A 187 -19.09 18.00 17.82
CA THR A 187 -19.58 19.17 17.07
C THR A 187 -18.66 19.54 15.90
N ARG A 188 -17.41 19.06 15.90
CA ARG A 188 -16.41 19.30 14.86
C ARG A 188 -16.26 18.07 13.97
N ILE A 189 -15.74 18.27 12.76
CA ILE A 189 -15.41 17.16 11.85
C ILE A 189 -14.18 16.43 12.42
N ASN A 190 -14.30 15.15 12.75
CA ASN A 190 -13.22 14.36 13.32
C ASN A 190 -12.62 13.43 12.27
N ILE A 191 -11.37 13.67 11.91
CA ILE A 191 -10.62 12.90 10.90
C ILE A 191 -9.49 12.14 11.59
N LEU A 192 -9.44 10.83 11.45
CA LEU A 192 -8.30 10.01 11.86
C LEU A 192 -7.44 9.70 10.63
N VAL A 193 -6.12 9.83 10.79
CA VAL A 193 -5.12 9.30 9.85
C VAL A 193 -4.40 8.16 10.54
N ALA A 194 -4.38 6.98 9.94
CA ALA A 194 -3.72 5.81 10.53
C ALA A 194 -3.07 4.92 9.47
N HIS A 195 -2.06 4.16 9.87
CA HIS A 195 -1.37 3.19 9.01
C HIS A 195 -1.45 1.81 9.66
N THR A 196 -2.43 1.00 9.25
CA THR A 196 -2.73 -0.29 9.89
C THR A 196 -3.55 -1.19 8.99
N PHE A 197 -3.50 -2.51 9.25
CA PHE A 197 -4.33 -3.50 8.56
C PHE A 197 -5.69 -3.65 9.27
N VAL A 198 -6.75 -3.29 8.58
CA VAL A 198 -8.13 -3.41 9.10
C VAL A 198 -8.76 -4.72 8.64
N ALA A 199 -9.45 -5.43 9.54
CA ALA A 199 -10.08 -6.71 9.27
C ALA A 199 -11.04 -6.66 8.07
N GLY A 200 -10.90 -7.63 7.16
CA GLY A 200 -11.64 -7.68 5.89
C GLY A 200 -10.96 -6.96 4.73
N GLY A 201 -9.80 -6.34 4.95
CA GLY A 201 -8.97 -5.78 3.87
C GLY A 201 -8.38 -6.88 2.97
N LEU A 202 -8.10 -6.53 1.71
CA LEU A 202 -7.48 -7.40 0.71
C LEU A 202 -6.04 -6.98 0.48
N GLU A 203 -5.11 -7.83 0.82
CA GLU A 203 -3.65 -7.64 0.63
C GLU A 203 -3.20 -7.90 -0.79
N THR A 204 -2.01 -7.40 -1.14
CA THR A 204 -1.25 -7.71 -2.36
C THR A 204 0.15 -8.22 -2.00
N ASP A 205 0.93 -8.71 -2.99
CA ASP A 205 2.28 -9.28 -2.73
C ASP A 205 3.34 -8.22 -2.36
N SER A 206 2.99 -6.95 -2.36
CA SER A 206 3.94 -5.85 -2.14
C SER A 206 3.87 -5.25 -0.75
N GLU A 207 2.80 -5.50 0.01
CA GLU A 207 2.72 -5.15 1.42
C GLU A 207 3.70 -6.01 2.23
N ARG A 208 4.30 -5.41 3.23
CA ARG A 208 5.19 -6.11 4.15
C ARG A 208 4.36 -6.85 5.19
N GLU A 209 4.53 -8.16 5.30
CA GLU A 209 4.02 -8.90 6.45
C GLU A 209 4.61 -8.31 7.74
N ILE A 210 3.75 -7.75 8.60
CA ILE A 210 4.17 -7.01 9.80
C ILE A 210 4.69 -7.97 10.87
N SER A 211 4.14 -9.19 10.97
CA SER A 211 4.71 -10.21 11.85
C SER A 211 4.32 -11.66 11.53
N VAL A 212 5.27 -12.58 11.71
CA VAL A 212 5.01 -14.01 11.60
C VAL A 212 4.27 -14.47 12.87
N GLY A 213 2.97 -14.76 12.72
CA GLY A 213 2.18 -15.44 13.78
C GLY A 213 1.33 -14.55 14.69
N THR A 214 1.26 -13.24 14.49
CA THR A 214 0.31 -12.36 15.20
C THR A 214 -0.89 -12.04 14.29
N VAL A 215 -2.08 -11.96 14.89
CA VAL A 215 -3.29 -11.51 14.18
C VAL A 215 -3.20 -9.97 14.10
N GLU A 216 -2.80 -9.45 12.94
CA GLU A 216 -2.59 -8.02 12.71
C GLU A 216 -3.90 -7.24 12.54
N ASN A 217 -4.99 -7.94 12.29
CA ASN A 217 -6.28 -7.36 11.97
C ASN A 217 -6.83 -6.48 13.09
N VAL A 218 -7.03 -5.20 12.77
CA VAL A 218 -7.74 -4.24 13.62
C VAL A 218 -9.21 -4.23 13.22
N ALA A 219 -10.11 -4.34 14.19
CA ALA A 219 -11.55 -4.36 13.93
C ALA A 219 -12.07 -2.99 13.47
N VAL A 220 -12.93 -3.00 12.44
CA VAL A 220 -13.49 -1.77 11.82
C VAL A 220 -14.25 -0.91 12.86
N GLU A 221 -14.94 -1.56 13.79
CA GLU A 221 -15.80 -0.93 14.81
C GLU A 221 -15.01 0.01 15.75
N ILE A 222 -13.70 -0.19 15.87
CA ILE A 222 -12.83 0.66 16.69
C ILE A 222 -12.86 2.11 16.21
N PHE A 223 -13.14 2.35 14.94
CA PHE A 223 -13.04 3.67 14.30
C PHE A 223 -14.39 4.39 14.12
N GLU A 224 -15.49 3.85 14.60
CA GLU A 224 -16.88 4.27 14.25
C GLU A 224 -17.19 5.74 14.58
N LYS A 225 -16.56 6.35 15.61
CA LYS A 225 -16.89 7.73 16.03
C LYS A 225 -16.21 8.80 15.17
N PHE A 226 -15.26 8.46 14.31
CA PHE A 226 -14.70 9.41 13.38
C PHE A 226 -15.65 9.64 12.19
N ASP A 227 -15.63 10.86 11.68
CA ASP A 227 -16.39 11.25 10.48
C ASP A 227 -15.70 10.74 9.19
N TYR A 228 -14.35 10.64 9.22
CA TYR A 228 -13.55 10.02 8.17
C TYR A 228 -12.28 9.39 8.74
N VAL A 229 -11.90 8.23 8.21
CA VAL A 229 -10.65 7.54 8.56
C VAL A 229 -9.82 7.33 7.32
N ALA A 230 -8.68 8.04 7.25
CA ALA A 230 -7.71 7.95 6.18
C ALA A 230 -6.67 6.86 6.50
N LEU A 231 -6.74 5.73 5.80
CA LEU A 231 -5.86 4.59 6.01
C LEU A 231 -4.78 4.49 4.93
N GLY A 232 -3.55 4.18 5.34
CA GLY A 232 -2.48 3.59 4.54
C GLY A 232 -2.22 2.15 4.92
N HIS A 233 -1.22 1.53 4.30
CA HIS A 233 -0.76 0.15 4.43
C HIS A 233 -1.24 -0.77 3.30
N LEU A 234 -2.50 -0.80 2.93
CA LEU A 234 -2.98 -1.63 1.83
C LEU A 234 -2.94 -0.85 0.51
N HIS A 235 -2.24 -1.40 -0.48
CA HIS A 235 -2.00 -0.76 -1.78
C HIS A 235 -3.20 -0.80 -2.72
N ASN A 236 -4.23 -1.59 -2.39
CA ASN A 236 -5.48 -1.62 -3.14
C ASN A 236 -6.48 -0.60 -2.55
N PRO A 237 -6.90 0.44 -3.28
CA PRO A 237 -7.86 1.42 -2.78
C PRO A 237 -9.24 0.82 -2.47
N ASN A 238 -9.54 -0.35 -3.04
CA ASN A 238 -10.79 -1.08 -2.82
C ASN A 238 -10.61 -2.26 -1.84
N ALA A 239 -9.54 -2.24 -1.03
CA ALA A 239 -9.26 -3.32 -0.07
C ALA A 239 -10.35 -3.46 0.99
N LEU A 240 -11.02 -2.36 1.38
CA LEU A 240 -12.08 -2.34 2.37
C LEU A 240 -13.34 -1.69 1.79
N ASN A 241 -14.49 -2.36 1.94
CA ASN A 241 -15.80 -1.80 1.59
C ASN A 241 -16.43 -1.13 2.82
N ASN A 242 -16.20 0.16 3.00
CA ASN A 242 -16.76 0.98 4.08
C ASN A 242 -17.05 2.38 3.55
N GLU A 243 -18.05 3.08 4.11
CA GLU A 243 -18.44 4.41 3.63
C GLU A 243 -17.42 5.47 4.02
N LYS A 244 -16.90 5.45 5.25
CA LYS A 244 -16.06 6.51 5.84
C LYS A 244 -14.65 6.05 6.24
N ILE A 245 -14.36 4.75 6.24
CA ILE A 245 -13.04 4.19 6.53
C ILE A 245 -12.44 3.73 5.20
N LYS A 246 -11.39 4.39 4.74
CA LYS A 246 -10.89 4.25 3.37
C LYS A 246 -9.38 4.06 3.32
N TYR A 247 -8.94 3.11 2.53
CA TYR A 247 -7.56 3.08 2.04
C TYR A 247 -7.43 3.95 0.80
N SER A 248 -6.40 4.78 0.70
CA SER A 248 -6.09 5.47 -0.56
C SER A 248 -5.49 4.53 -1.59
N GLY A 249 -4.89 3.44 -1.13
CA GLY A 249 -3.99 2.64 -1.93
C GLY A 249 -2.69 3.39 -2.25
N SER A 250 -1.78 2.73 -2.94
CA SER A 250 -0.53 3.33 -3.40
C SER A 250 -0.73 4.10 -4.73
N PRO A 251 0.04 5.18 -4.98
CA PRO A 251 -0.07 5.95 -6.23
C PRO A 251 0.49 5.21 -7.45
N LEU A 252 1.33 4.20 -7.24
CA LEU A 252 1.96 3.36 -8.26
C LEU A 252 1.81 1.89 -7.89
N ALA A 253 1.73 0.99 -8.86
CA ALA A 253 1.80 -0.46 -8.61
C ALA A 253 3.25 -0.86 -8.25
N TYR A 254 3.41 -1.67 -7.22
CA TYR A 254 4.71 -2.13 -6.70
C TYR A 254 4.94 -3.63 -6.86
N SER A 255 3.92 -4.35 -7.30
CA SER A 255 4.00 -5.77 -7.65
C SER A 255 3.09 -6.11 -8.82
N PHE A 256 3.35 -7.26 -9.46
CA PHE A 256 2.47 -7.75 -10.53
C PHE A 256 1.10 -8.20 -10.02
N SER A 257 0.93 -8.49 -8.75
CA SER A 257 -0.40 -8.76 -8.17
C SER A 257 -1.30 -7.52 -8.22
N GLU A 258 -0.70 -6.34 -8.24
CA GLU A 258 -1.40 -5.05 -8.34
C GLU A 258 -1.70 -4.60 -9.78
N ALA A 259 -1.27 -5.34 -10.79
CA ALA A 259 -1.40 -4.95 -12.20
C ALA A 259 -2.84 -4.64 -12.67
N LYS A 260 -3.84 -5.15 -11.93
CA LYS A 260 -5.28 -4.90 -12.20
C LYS A 260 -5.87 -3.82 -11.30
N ASN A 261 -5.14 -3.34 -10.29
CA ASN A 261 -5.65 -2.36 -9.36
C ASN A 261 -5.49 -0.96 -9.97
N THR A 262 -6.54 -0.15 -9.88
CA THR A 262 -6.46 1.27 -10.19
C THR A 262 -5.57 1.96 -9.16
N LYS A 263 -4.67 2.84 -9.61
CA LYS A 263 -3.73 3.58 -8.78
C LYS A 263 -4.03 5.06 -8.81
N GLY A 264 -4.02 5.71 -7.64
CA GLY A 264 -4.44 7.09 -7.54
C GLY A 264 -4.49 7.62 -6.12
N TYR A 265 -5.43 8.48 -5.86
CA TYR A 265 -5.68 9.12 -4.58
C TYR A 265 -7.19 9.33 -4.35
N ARG A 266 -7.58 9.68 -3.13
CA ARG A 266 -8.96 10.05 -2.82
C ARG A 266 -9.09 11.56 -2.66
N LEU A 267 -10.09 12.12 -3.34
CA LEU A 267 -10.55 13.48 -3.13
C LEU A 267 -11.75 13.44 -2.19
N VAL A 268 -11.65 14.08 -1.05
CA VAL A 268 -12.66 14.05 0.01
C VAL A 268 -13.19 15.46 0.25
N ASP A 269 -14.51 15.59 0.27
CA ASP A 269 -15.21 16.82 0.60
C ASP A 269 -16.24 16.49 1.69
N ILE A 270 -15.97 16.91 2.92
CA ILE A 270 -16.71 16.47 4.10
C ILE A 270 -17.24 17.64 4.92
N SER A 271 -18.48 17.48 5.40
CA SER A 271 -19.11 18.27 6.47
C SER A 271 -19.65 17.33 7.53
N LYS A 272 -20.21 17.85 8.63
CA LYS A 272 -20.84 16.98 9.66
C LYS A 272 -22.01 16.16 9.11
N ASP A 273 -22.70 16.65 8.11
CA ASP A 273 -23.93 16.04 7.58
C ASP A 273 -23.72 15.33 6.24
N ASN A 274 -22.56 15.51 5.61
CA ASN A 274 -22.33 14.95 4.27
C ASN A 274 -20.86 14.59 4.05
N LEU A 275 -20.63 13.42 3.49
CA LEU A 275 -19.35 12.94 3.01
C LEU A 275 -19.46 12.64 1.52
N ASN A 276 -18.71 13.38 0.71
CA ASN A 276 -18.50 13.08 -0.70
C ASN A 276 -17.04 12.68 -0.90
N GLU A 277 -16.81 11.47 -1.38
CA GLU A 277 -15.49 10.91 -1.61
C GLU A 277 -15.43 10.36 -3.04
N GLU A 278 -14.38 10.73 -3.77
CA GLU A 278 -14.12 10.26 -5.12
C GLU A 278 -12.68 9.72 -5.21
N PHE A 279 -12.52 8.57 -5.86
CA PHE A 279 -11.20 8.04 -6.20
C PHE A 279 -10.76 8.59 -7.56
N ILE A 280 -9.63 9.29 -7.58
CA ILE A 280 -9.05 9.88 -8.79
C ILE A 280 -7.88 9.02 -9.25
N GLU A 281 -7.99 8.49 -10.47
CA GLU A 281 -6.94 7.67 -11.07
C GLU A 281 -5.76 8.54 -11.54
N LEU A 282 -4.54 8.16 -11.15
CA LEU A 282 -3.30 8.78 -11.62
C LEU A 282 -2.77 8.08 -12.86
N LYS A 283 -2.36 8.88 -13.83
CA LYS A 283 -1.71 8.37 -15.04
C LYS A 283 -0.37 7.74 -14.69
N GLN A 284 -0.18 6.49 -15.05
CA GLN A 284 1.07 5.76 -14.88
C GLN A 284 2.02 6.04 -16.06
N LYS A 285 3.34 6.17 -15.78
CA LYS A 285 4.37 6.29 -16.81
C LYS A 285 4.54 4.98 -17.57
N ARG A 286 4.64 3.87 -16.85
CA ARG A 286 4.71 2.50 -17.35
C ARG A 286 3.68 1.65 -16.65
N LYS A 287 2.92 0.86 -17.39
CA LYS A 287 1.93 -0.06 -16.81
C LYS A 287 2.55 -1.43 -16.54
N MET A 288 1.96 -2.18 -15.62
CA MET A 288 2.30 -3.57 -15.36
C MET A 288 1.29 -4.50 -16.00
N HIS A 289 1.78 -5.56 -16.65
CA HIS A 289 0.94 -6.55 -17.32
C HIS A 289 1.28 -7.96 -16.88
N ASN A 290 0.25 -8.71 -16.48
CA ASN A 290 0.32 -10.17 -16.35
C ASN A 290 -0.19 -10.79 -17.66
N VAL A 291 0.70 -11.41 -18.42
CA VAL A 291 0.42 -11.98 -19.72
C VAL A 291 0.41 -13.50 -19.63
N VAL A 292 -0.68 -14.13 -20.05
CA VAL A 292 -0.80 -15.58 -20.22
C VAL A 292 -1.02 -15.85 -21.70
N ALA A 293 -0.07 -16.52 -22.37
CA ALA A 293 -0.10 -16.73 -23.82
C ALA A 293 0.71 -17.95 -24.28
N GLU A 294 0.60 -18.29 -25.55
CA GLU A 294 1.54 -19.17 -26.25
C GLU A 294 2.84 -18.41 -26.59
N TYR A 295 3.98 -19.08 -26.44
CA TYR A 295 5.30 -18.46 -26.68
C TYR A 295 5.45 -17.84 -28.07
N ASN A 296 4.92 -18.52 -29.13
CA ASN A 296 5.05 -17.99 -30.47
C ASN A 296 4.10 -16.80 -30.75
N ASP A 297 2.98 -16.70 -30.05
CA ASP A 297 1.96 -15.67 -30.30
C ASP A 297 2.42 -14.29 -29.85
N ILE A 298 3.24 -14.21 -28.77
CA ILE A 298 3.71 -12.92 -28.23
C ILE A 298 4.55 -12.12 -29.23
N PHE A 299 5.14 -12.76 -30.24
CA PHE A 299 5.96 -12.09 -31.26
C PHE A 299 5.15 -11.55 -32.45
N SER A 300 3.85 -11.87 -32.51
CA SER A 300 2.97 -11.34 -33.55
C SER A 300 2.73 -9.85 -33.37
N LYS A 301 2.60 -9.13 -34.47
CA LYS A 301 2.33 -7.69 -34.45
C LYS A 301 1.00 -7.38 -33.76
N GLU A 302 -0.02 -8.19 -34.03
CA GLU A 302 -1.34 -8.07 -33.41
C GLU A 302 -1.29 -8.20 -31.88
N PHE A 303 -0.43 -9.07 -31.34
CA PHE A 303 -0.26 -9.22 -29.91
C PHE A 303 0.47 -8.03 -29.29
N GLN A 304 1.52 -7.54 -29.95
CA GLN A 304 2.33 -6.39 -29.47
C GLN A 304 1.50 -5.10 -29.41
N GLU A 305 0.62 -4.87 -30.38
CA GLU A 305 -0.22 -3.66 -30.47
C GLU A 305 -1.23 -3.53 -29.30
N LYS A 306 -1.42 -4.60 -28.49
CA LYS A 306 -2.27 -4.56 -27.29
C LYS A 306 -1.65 -3.77 -26.13
N PHE A 307 -0.35 -3.51 -26.18
CA PHE A 307 0.43 -2.94 -25.08
C PHE A 307 1.36 -1.83 -25.58
N ASN A 308 1.84 -1.01 -24.64
CA ASN A 308 3.04 -0.21 -24.88
C ASN A 308 4.29 -1.09 -24.64
N TYR A 309 4.46 -2.12 -25.47
CA TYR A 309 5.33 -3.28 -25.23
C TYR A 309 6.82 -2.94 -25.09
N LYS A 310 7.25 -1.75 -25.52
CA LYS A 310 8.63 -1.28 -25.36
C LYS A 310 8.89 -0.64 -23.99
N GLU A 311 7.86 -0.07 -23.37
CA GLU A 311 8.00 0.71 -22.14
C GLU A 311 7.43 -0.02 -20.93
N ASP A 312 6.27 -0.68 -21.07
CA ASP A 312 5.55 -1.31 -19.97
C ASP A 312 6.29 -2.51 -19.37
N PHE A 313 5.97 -2.84 -18.13
CA PHE A 313 6.51 -3.99 -17.41
C PHE A 313 5.67 -5.25 -17.64
N PHE A 314 6.35 -6.39 -17.79
CA PHE A 314 5.68 -7.66 -18.07
C PHE A 314 6.10 -8.77 -17.10
N SER A 315 5.09 -9.46 -16.56
CA SER A 315 5.19 -10.82 -16.03
C SER A 315 4.50 -11.74 -17.02
N MET A 316 5.24 -12.70 -17.58
CA MET A 316 4.74 -13.60 -18.62
C MET A 316 4.64 -15.01 -18.10
N GLU A 317 3.50 -15.64 -18.26
CA GLU A 317 3.26 -17.07 -18.07
C GLU A 317 2.98 -17.70 -19.45
N LEU A 318 3.96 -18.42 -19.98
CA LEU A 318 3.93 -18.87 -21.37
C LEU A 318 3.84 -20.39 -21.46
N SER A 319 2.94 -20.89 -22.33
CA SER A 319 2.94 -22.27 -22.83
C SER A 319 3.77 -22.36 -24.12
N GLY A 320 4.08 -23.60 -24.56
CA GLY A 320 4.87 -23.85 -25.77
C GLY A 320 6.35 -23.52 -25.62
N LEU A 321 6.88 -23.67 -24.40
CA LEU A 321 8.32 -23.50 -24.10
C LEU A 321 9.11 -24.79 -24.18
N GLU A 322 8.45 -25.93 -24.49
CA GLU A 322 9.10 -27.23 -24.59
C GLU A 322 10.17 -27.19 -25.70
N GLY A 323 11.41 -27.52 -25.34
CA GLY A 323 12.56 -27.49 -26.25
C GLY A 323 13.12 -26.09 -26.58
N VAL A 324 12.60 -25.03 -26.00
CA VAL A 324 13.16 -23.68 -26.12
C VAL A 324 14.24 -23.48 -25.04
N THR A 325 15.48 -23.38 -25.48
CA THR A 325 16.60 -23.07 -24.58
C THR A 325 16.66 -21.56 -24.31
N ASP A 326 16.63 -21.18 -23.03
CA ASP A 326 16.73 -19.78 -22.55
C ASP A 326 15.84 -18.79 -23.35
N PRO A 327 14.52 -18.80 -23.15
CA PRO A 327 13.60 -17.95 -23.91
C PRO A 327 13.70 -16.45 -23.56
N MET A 328 14.24 -16.09 -22.40
CA MET A 328 14.22 -14.72 -21.88
C MET A 328 14.97 -13.71 -22.79
N PRO A 329 16.17 -13.97 -23.33
CA PRO A 329 16.85 -13.02 -24.22
C PRO A 329 15.99 -12.66 -25.44
N ARG A 330 15.37 -13.67 -26.08
CA ARG A 330 14.51 -13.42 -27.24
C ARG A 330 13.24 -12.64 -26.88
N ILE A 331 12.65 -12.91 -25.72
CA ILE A 331 11.48 -12.16 -25.23
C ILE A 331 11.88 -10.70 -25.02
N LYS A 332 13.04 -10.42 -24.41
CA LYS A 332 13.53 -9.07 -24.13
C LYS A 332 13.88 -8.25 -25.36
N GLU A 333 14.16 -8.87 -26.52
CA GLU A 333 14.32 -8.15 -27.79
C GLU A 333 13.02 -7.40 -28.18
N TYR A 334 11.86 -7.97 -27.85
CA TYR A 334 10.54 -7.42 -28.13
C TYR A 334 9.98 -6.66 -26.94
N TYR A 335 10.06 -7.24 -25.76
CA TYR A 335 9.54 -6.74 -24.49
C TYR A 335 10.68 -6.48 -23.49
N PRO A 336 11.45 -5.40 -23.64
CA PRO A 336 12.71 -5.20 -22.92
C PRO A 336 12.53 -5.17 -21.39
N ASN A 337 11.35 -4.78 -20.92
CA ASN A 337 11.00 -4.70 -19.51
C ASN A 337 10.23 -5.94 -19.01
N THR A 338 10.46 -7.13 -19.61
CA THR A 338 9.97 -8.39 -19.04
C THR A 338 10.80 -8.72 -17.81
N LEU A 339 10.15 -8.78 -16.65
CA LEU A 339 10.79 -9.00 -15.35
C LEU A 339 10.57 -10.39 -14.81
N GLN A 340 9.48 -11.06 -15.19
CA GLN A 340 9.16 -12.42 -14.78
C GLN A 340 8.77 -13.27 -15.98
N LEU A 341 9.23 -14.53 -15.98
CA LEU A 341 8.83 -15.55 -16.93
C LEU A 341 8.52 -16.84 -16.14
N LYS A 342 7.31 -17.34 -16.33
CA LYS A 342 6.85 -18.63 -15.80
C LYS A 342 6.50 -19.53 -16.97
N SER A 343 6.87 -20.82 -16.89
CA SER A 343 6.39 -21.82 -17.84
C SER A 343 5.02 -22.30 -17.40
N LYS A 344 4.03 -22.18 -18.30
CA LYS A 344 2.73 -22.80 -18.13
C LYS A 344 2.84 -24.25 -18.59
N THR A 345 3.35 -25.13 -17.73
CA THR A 345 3.23 -26.58 -17.97
C THR A 345 1.74 -26.90 -18.03
N LYS A 346 1.32 -27.70 -19.01
CA LYS A 346 -0.01 -28.32 -18.99
C LYS A 346 -0.07 -29.15 -17.69
N LYS A 347 -0.67 -28.58 -16.64
CA LYS A 347 -1.12 -29.43 -15.53
C LYS A 347 -2.24 -30.29 -16.09
N GLU A 348 -1.91 -31.50 -16.50
CA GLU A 348 -2.88 -32.57 -16.44
C GLU A 348 -3.31 -32.63 -14.98
N ASN A 349 -4.62 -32.49 -14.78
CA ASN A 349 -5.29 -32.45 -13.47
C ASN A 349 -4.64 -33.39 -12.45
N SER A 350 -3.80 -32.87 -11.59
CA SER A 350 -3.42 -33.54 -10.36
C SER A 350 -3.64 -32.56 -9.20
N ASP A 351 -4.91 -32.24 -8.91
CA ASP A 351 -5.33 -31.89 -7.57
C ASP A 351 -5.18 -33.11 -6.65
N LYS A 352 -3.96 -33.62 -6.53
CA LYS A 352 -3.62 -34.52 -5.46
C LYS A 352 -3.35 -33.66 -4.23
N ASN A 353 -4.39 -33.44 -3.43
CA ASN A 353 -4.26 -33.06 -2.03
C ASN A 353 -3.39 -34.15 -1.37
N TYR A 354 -2.09 -33.90 -1.25
CA TYR A 354 -1.22 -34.72 -0.43
C TYR A 354 -1.68 -34.61 1.02
N ASP A 355 -2.23 -35.68 1.57
CA ASP A 355 -2.53 -35.75 3.00
C ASP A 355 -1.19 -35.58 3.76
N LYS A 356 -1.08 -34.53 4.61
CA LYS A 356 0.12 -34.30 5.43
C LYS A 356 0.56 -35.53 6.22
N LYS A 357 -0.38 -36.42 6.56
CA LYS A 357 -0.09 -37.69 7.22
C LYS A 357 0.62 -38.69 6.29
N GLU A 358 0.31 -38.69 5.01
CA GLU A 358 0.92 -39.57 4.03
C GLU A 358 2.37 -39.17 3.72
N ILE A 359 2.68 -37.88 3.71
CA ILE A 359 4.04 -37.37 3.52
C ILE A 359 4.95 -37.77 4.70
N LEU A 360 4.46 -37.76 5.91
CA LEU A 360 5.24 -38.09 7.12
C LEU A 360 5.57 -39.58 7.26
N THR A 361 4.95 -40.44 6.48
CA THR A 361 5.17 -41.90 6.49
C THR A 361 6.09 -42.43 5.37
N LYS A 362 6.40 -41.60 4.36
CA LYS A 362 7.24 -41.97 3.21
C LYS A 362 8.73 -41.75 3.50
N SER A 363 9.56 -42.60 2.98
CA SER A 363 11.02 -42.41 3.01
C SER A 363 11.44 -41.22 2.12
N PRO A 364 12.59 -40.58 2.35
CA PRO A 364 13.12 -39.53 1.48
C PRO A 364 13.18 -39.92 0.01
N LEU A 365 13.56 -41.16 -0.27
CA LEU A 365 13.61 -41.68 -1.63
C LEU A 365 12.23 -41.74 -2.27
N GLU A 366 11.22 -42.25 -1.56
CA GLU A 366 9.83 -42.31 -2.05
C GLU A 366 9.22 -40.93 -2.29
N LEU A 367 9.58 -39.94 -1.46
CA LEU A 367 9.13 -38.55 -1.65
C LEU A 367 9.73 -37.95 -2.92
N ILE A 368 11.02 -38.14 -3.16
CA ILE A 368 11.71 -37.61 -4.35
C ILE A 368 11.23 -38.31 -5.62
N GLU A 369 11.05 -39.66 -5.61
CA GLU A 369 10.48 -40.39 -6.72
C GLU A 369 9.05 -39.95 -7.04
N GLY A 370 8.24 -39.73 -6.01
CA GLY A 370 6.88 -39.22 -6.15
C GLY A 370 6.87 -37.83 -6.76
N PHE A 371 7.70 -36.92 -6.26
CA PHE A 371 7.86 -35.57 -6.78
C PHE A 371 8.30 -35.54 -8.26
N TYR A 372 9.33 -36.34 -8.59
CA TYR A 372 9.81 -36.45 -9.97
C TYR A 372 8.71 -36.91 -10.93
N ARG A 373 7.98 -37.97 -10.56
CA ARG A 373 6.86 -38.51 -11.35
C ARG A 373 5.74 -37.46 -11.50
N ASP A 374 5.43 -36.73 -10.44
CA ASP A 374 4.35 -35.76 -10.47
C ASP A 374 4.71 -34.50 -11.30
N GLU A 375 6.00 -34.11 -11.31
CA GLU A 375 6.47 -32.91 -12.05
C GLU A 375 6.83 -33.24 -13.53
N ILE A 376 7.41 -34.38 -13.78
CA ILE A 376 7.91 -34.76 -15.12
C ILE A 376 6.92 -35.65 -15.88
N GLY A 377 6.01 -36.34 -15.16
CA GLY A 377 5.06 -37.29 -15.77
C GLY A 377 5.64 -38.64 -16.11
N GLU A 378 6.92 -38.91 -15.77
CA GLU A 378 7.64 -40.14 -16.06
C GLU A 378 8.31 -40.71 -14.80
N GLU A 379 8.55 -42.04 -14.80
CA GLU A 379 9.34 -42.68 -13.74
C GLU A 379 10.84 -42.41 -13.92
N LEU A 380 11.60 -42.38 -12.81
CA LEU A 380 13.06 -42.29 -12.86
C LEU A 380 13.65 -43.48 -13.66
N SER A 381 14.55 -43.20 -14.58
CA SER A 381 15.36 -44.24 -15.19
C SER A 381 16.20 -44.97 -14.14
N LYS A 382 16.58 -46.22 -14.41
CA LYS A 382 17.41 -47.03 -13.50
C LYS A 382 18.67 -46.26 -13.04
N LYS A 383 19.35 -45.57 -13.97
CA LYS A 383 20.57 -44.81 -13.69
C LYS A 383 20.31 -43.62 -12.76
N GLN A 384 19.23 -42.90 -12.99
CA GLN A 384 18.83 -41.78 -12.12
C GLN A 384 18.48 -42.26 -10.71
N ARG A 385 17.73 -43.36 -10.62
CA ARG A 385 17.37 -43.96 -9.34
C ARG A 385 18.58 -44.46 -8.55
N ASP A 386 19.53 -45.17 -9.23
CA ASP A 386 20.76 -45.67 -8.60
C ASP A 386 21.61 -44.50 -8.06
N THR A 387 21.70 -43.38 -8.81
CA THR A 387 22.39 -42.18 -8.38
C THR A 387 21.70 -41.54 -7.16
N LEU A 388 20.36 -41.43 -7.18
CA LEU A 388 19.58 -40.86 -6.07
C LEU A 388 19.75 -41.70 -4.80
N VAL A 389 19.69 -43.00 -4.87
CA VAL A 389 19.92 -43.92 -3.73
C VAL A 389 21.31 -43.72 -3.14
N SER A 390 22.33 -43.47 -3.97
CA SER A 390 23.69 -43.19 -3.50
C SER A 390 23.74 -41.87 -2.71
N ILE A 391 23.10 -40.82 -3.24
CA ILE A 391 23.07 -39.49 -2.58
C ILE A 391 22.31 -39.55 -1.24
N VAL A 392 21.11 -40.18 -1.22
CA VAL A 392 20.33 -40.31 0.02
C VAL A 392 21.11 -41.04 1.11
N LYS A 393 21.81 -42.12 0.77
CA LYS A 393 22.66 -42.88 1.71
C LYS A 393 23.84 -42.05 2.24
N GLU A 394 24.43 -41.20 1.40
CA GLU A 394 25.54 -40.33 1.80
C GLU A 394 25.05 -39.26 2.80
N VAL A 395 23.90 -38.63 2.56
CA VAL A 395 23.31 -37.66 3.46
C VAL A 395 22.88 -38.29 4.78
N GLU A 396 22.26 -39.47 4.78
CA GLU A 396 21.87 -40.18 6.00
C GLU A 396 23.10 -40.64 6.85
N ALA A 397 24.23 -40.91 6.19
CA ALA A 397 25.47 -41.23 6.90
C ALA A 397 26.14 -40.00 7.54
N ASP A 398 26.01 -38.84 6.93
CA ASP A 398 26.53 -37.56 7.49
C ASP A 398 25.72 -37.04 8.69
N GLU A 399 24.40 -37.31 8.72
CA GLU A 399 23.54 -36.94 9.85
C GLU A 399 23.73 -37.84 11.11
N THR A 400 24.41 -38.98 10.98
CA THR A 400 24.65 -39.92 12.07
C THR A 400 26.04 -39.82 12.69
N ASN A 401 26.90 -38.91 12.25
CA ASN A 401 28.19 -38.55 12.82
C ASN A 401 28.14 -37.15 13.46
#